data_1c55c8f7723351efb3f53cd115abe19f
#
_entry.id   1c55c8f7723351efb3f53cd115abe19f
#
_cell.length_a   1.000
_cell.length_b   1.000
_cell.length_c   1.000
_cell.angle_alpha   90.00
_cell.angle_beta   90.00
_cell.angle_gamma   90.00
#
_symmetry.space_group_name_H-M   'P 1'
#
loop_
_entity.id
_entity.type
_entity.pdbx_description
1 polymer ?
#
loop_
_entity_poly.entity_id
_entity_poly.type
_entity_poly.pdbx_seq_one_letter_code
_entity_poly.pdbx_strand_id
1 'polypeptide(L)'
;TEGITLADIQETIGGLAPLPGARGFLDRLREQTQVIILSDTFEQFATPLMRQLGWPTIFCNELFTDAAGYIGSYRLRQSDGKRKAVVGLRSLGFDVTAVGDSYNDLTMIETADSGALFRPPRSIVEEYPTLPSFTEYDGLLHFLTVDTRADPAL
;
A
#
# COMPACT_ATOMS: atom_id res chain seq x y z
N THR A 1 11.19 -3.39 34.36
CA THR A 1 10.65 -2.72 33.16
C THR A 1 9.68 -3.70 32.53
N GLU A 2 8.39 -3.51 32.76
CA GLU A 2 7.37 -4.27 32.05
C GLU A 2 7.51 -3.91 30.57
N GLY A 3 7.85 -4.90 29.74
CA GLY A 3 7.96 -4.71 28.31
C GLY A 3 6.58 -4.56 27.67
N ILE A 4 6.49 -3.85 26.55
CA ILE A 4 5.26 -3.71 25.76
C ILE A 4 5.07 -4.99 24.95
N THR A 5 3.90 -5.63 25.07
CA THR A 5 3.56 -6.82 24.29
C THR A 5 3.00 -6.45 22.91
N LEU A 6 2.97 -7.43 22.01
CA LEU A 6 2.29 -7.25 20.72
C LEU A 6 0.81 -6.89 20.89
N ALA A 7 0.14 -7.46 21.90
CA ALA A 7 -1.27 -7.16 22.19
C ALA A 7 -1.49 -5.68 22.56
N ASP A 8 -0.61 -5.10 23.37
CA ASP A 8 -0.68 -3.67 23.75
C ASP A 8 -0.55 -2.76 22.53
N ILE A 9 0.36 -3.12 21.61
CA ILE A 9 0.56 -2.38 20.35
C ILE A 9 -0.66 -2.53 19.45
N GLN A 10 -1.20 -3.74 19.32
CA GLN A 10 -2.39 -3.98 18.49
C GLN A 10 -3.64 -3.30 19.05
N GLU A 11 -3.80 -3.21 20.36
CA GLU A 11 -4.86 -2.44 20.99
C GLU A 11 -4.76 -0.95 20.65
N THR A 12 -3.55 -0.40 20.76
CA THR A 12 -3.28 1.00 20.40
C THR A 12 -3.59 1.28 18.93
N ILE A 13 -3.11 0.42 18.02
CA ILE A 13 -3.37 0.54 16.56
C ILE A 13 -4.86 0.34 16.26
N GLY A 14 -5.53 -0.57 16.97
CA GLY A 14 -6.97 -0.83 16.84
C GLY A 14 -7.84 0.37 17.15
N GLY A 15 -7.35 1.31 17.98
CA GLY A 15 -7.98 2.60 18.25
C GLY A 15 -7.80 3.64 17.13
N LEU A 16 -6.93 3.40 16.16
CA LEU A 16 -6.75 4.29 15.00
C LEU A 16 -7.82 3.99 13.94
N ALA A 17 -8.33 5.04 13.33
CA ALA A 17 -9.24 4.91 12.18
C ALA A 17 -8.45 5.02 10.86
N PRO A 18 -8.88 4.34 9.79
CA PRO A 18 -8.41 4.64 8.45
C PRO A 18 -8.65 6.11 8.10
N LEU A 19 -7.89 6.62 7.15
CA LEU A 19 -8.16 7.96 6.60
C LEU A 19 -9.62 8.05 6.15
N PRO A 20 -10.31 9.19 6.42
CA PRO A 20 -11.68 9.39 5.98
C PRO A 20 -11.84 9.10 4.48
N GLY A 21 -12.79 8.23 4.14
CA GLY A 21 -13.07 7.82 2.77
C GLY A 21 -12.22 6.65 2.24
N ALA A 22 -11.16 6.24 2.94
CA ALA A 22 -10.25 5.17 2.47
C ALA A 22 -10.97 3.84 2.24
N ARG A 23 -11.87 3.44 3.15
CA ARG A 23 -12.65 2.20 3.01
C ARG A 23 -13.53 2.24 1.77
N GLY A 24 -14.32 3.29 1.59
CA GLY A 24 -15.20 3.44 0.44
C GLY A 24 -14.44 3.53 -0.89
N PHE A 25 -13.27 4.18 -0.89
CA PHE A 25 -12.38 4.19 -2.05
C PHE A 25 -11.89 2.77 -2.42
N LEU A 26 -11.41 2.00 -1.44
CA LEU A 26 -10.95 0.63 -1.68
C LEU A 26 -12.07 -0.29 -2.15
N ASP A 27 -13.28 -0.15 -1.60
CA ASP A 27 -14.43 -0.94 -2.01
C ASP A 27 -14.79 -0.66 -3.48
N ARG A 28 -14.89 0.63 -3.88
CA ARG A 28 -15.14 1.04 -5.28
C ARG A 28 -14.03 0.60 -6.25
N LEU A 29 -12.78 0.68 -5.82
CA LEU A 29 -11.63 0.27 -6.64
C LEU A 29 -11.63 -1.24 -6.87
N ARG A 30 -11.91 -2.04 -5.84
CA ARG A 30 -11.97 -3.50 -5.92
C ARG A 30 -13.12 -4.04 -6.79
N GLU A 31 -14.14 -3.24 -7.05
CA GLU A 31 -15.20 -3.59 -8.02
C GLU A 31 -14.69 -3.58 -9.47
N GLN A 32 -13.57 -2.90 -9.73
CA GLN A 32 -13.08 -2.66 -11.08
C GLN A 32 -11.72 -3.28 -11.36
N THR A 33 -10.88 -3.49 -10.34
CA THR A 33 -9.53 -4.03 -10.51
C THR A 33 -9.05 -4.78 -9.27
N GLN A 34 -7.94 -5.52 -9.43
CA GLN A 34 -7.25 -6.16 -8.31
C GLN A 34 -6.47 -5.11 -7.52
N VAL A 35 -6.53 -5.19 -6.20
CA VAL A 35 -5.85 -4.25 -5.32
C VAL A 35 -4.94 -4.99 -4.35
N ILE A 36 -3.68 -4.58 -4.29
CA ILE A 36 -2.69 -5.08 -3.34
C ILE A 36 -2.07 -3.88 -2.63
N ILE A 37 -2.06 -3.91 -1.31
CA ILE A 37 -1.32 -2.95 -0.49
C ILE A 37 0.11 -3.46 -0.33
N LEU A 38 1.08 -2.64 -0.68
CA LEU A 38 2.52 -2.92 -0.47
C LEU A 38 3.03 -2.05 0.68
N SER A 39 3.50 -2.66 1.76
CA SER A 39 3.89 -1.93 2.96
C SER A 39 5.15 -2.48 3.61
N ASP A 40 5.97 -1.60 4.15
CA ASP A 40 7.15 -1.97 4.94
C ASP A 40 6.80 -2.28 6.41
N THR A 41 5.53 -2.18 6.78
CA THR A 41 5.02 -2.55 8.11
C THR A 41 5.07 -4.06 8.34
N PHE A 42 4.60 -4.48 9.49
CA PHE A 42 4.47 -5.89 9.88
C PHE A 42 3.00 -6.31 9.87
N GLU A 43 2.73 -7.55 9.47
CA GLU A 43 1.37 -8.11 9.39
C GLU A 43 0.61 -7.94 10.71
N GLN A 44 1.27 -8.21 11.84
CA GLN A 44 0.67 -8.11 13.15
C GLN A 44 0.26 -6.68 13.53
N PHE A 45 1.00 -5.67 13.03
CA PHE A 45 0.64 -4.26 13.21
C PHE A 45 -0.45 -3.80 12.23
N ALA A 46 -0.42 -4.32 10.99
CA ALA A 46 -1.40 -3.97 9.98
C ALA A 46 -2.78 -4.57 10.25
N THR A 47 -2.86 -5.73 10.90
CA THR A 47 -4.08 -6.52 11.09
C THR A 47 -5.28 -5.72 11.61
N PRO A 48 -5.20 -4.89 12.69
CA PRO A 48 -6.33 -4.12 13.17
C PRO A 48 -6.88 -3.12 12.13
N LEU A 49 -6.00 -2.50 11.36
CA LEU A 49 -6.36 -1.55 10.31
C LEU A 49 -6.94 -2.28 9.08
N MET A 50 -6.36 -3.40 8.68
CA MET A 50 -6.85 -4.20 7.56
C MET A 50 -8.26 -4.73 7.81
N ARG A 51 -8.59 -5.06 9.06
CA ARG A 51 -9.96 -5.42 9.46
C ARG A 51 -10.95 -4.29 9.17
N GLN A 52 -10.61 -3.05 9.52
CA GLN A 52 -11.44 -1.87 9.27
C GLN A 52 -11.56 -1.57 7.78
N LEU A 53 -10.53 -1.87 6.98
CA LEU A 53 -10.50 -1.68 5.52
C LEU A 53 -11.13 -2.85 4.73
N GLY A 54 -11.70 -3.85 5.42
CA GLY A 54 -12.37 -4.99 4.77
C GLY A 54 -11.41 -6.02 4.19
N TRP A 55 -10.29 -6.22 4.87
CA TRP A 55 -9.31 -7.25 4.55
C TRP A 55 -8.76 -7.17 3.11
N PRO A 56 -8.23 -6.01 2.67
CA PRO A 56 -7.51 -5.96 1.40
C PRO A 56 -6.30 -6.87 1.44
N THR A 57 -5.88 -7.37 0.29
CA THR A 57 -4.60 -8.09 0.17
C THR A 57 -3.46 -7.15 0.55
N ILE A 58 -2.57 -7.60 1.42
CA ILE A 58 -1.39 -6.84 1.83
C ILE A 58 -0.14 -7.70 1.73
N PHE A 59 0.92 -7.16 1.15
CA PHE A 59 2.26 -7.71 1.20
C PHE A 59 3.10 -6.85 2.15
N CYS A 60 3.51 -7.43 3.25
CA CYS A 60 4.26 -6.77 4.31
C CYS A 60 5.22 -7.74 5.00
N ASN A 61 5.90 -7.29 6.03
CA ASN A 61 6.85 -8.09 6.81
C ASN A 61 6.15 -8.85 7.93
N GLU A 62 6.91 -9.59 8.74
CA GLU A 62 6.37 -10.48 9.76
C GLU A 62 7.17 -10.33 11.07
N LEU A 63 6.46 -10.31 12.20
CA LEU A 63 7.03 -10.35 13.55
C LEU A 63 6.85 -11.73 14.16
N PHE A 64 7.77 -12.10 15.03
CA PHE A 64 7.68 -13.28 15.86
C PHE A 64 7.69 -12.89 17.33
N THR A 65 6.75 -13.44 18.07
CA THR A 65 6.63 -13.23 19.53
C THR A 65 7.06 -14.49 20.28
N ASP A 66 7.51 -14.28 21.51
CA ASP A 66 7.68 -15.38 22.46
C ASP A 66 6.34 -15.84 23.05
N ALA A 67 6.38 -16.84 23.93
CA ALA A 67 5.18 -17.39 24.59
C ALA A 67 4.45 -16.38 25.50
N ALA A 68 5.12 -15.33 25.94
CA ALA A 68 4.55 -14.26 26.76
C ALA A 68 4.02 -13.09 25.92
N GLY A 69 4.15 -13.14 24.58
CA GLY A 69 3.66 -12.10 23.67
C GLY A 69 4.62 -10.95 23.42
N TYR A 70 5.86 -11.04 23.90
CA TYR A 70 6.88 -10.02 23.60
C TYR A 70 7.49 -10.25 22.22
N ILE A 71 7.79 -9.16 21.51
CA ILE A 71 8.43 -9.23 20.20
C ILE A 71 9.88 -9.69 20.37
N GLY A 72 10.18 -10.89 19.87
CA GLY A 72 11.51 -11.49 19.97
C GLY A 72 12.35 -11.31 18.72
N SER A 73 11.74 -11.30 17.54
CA SER A 73 12.43 -11.14 16.25
C SER A 73 11.47 -10.69 15.15
N TYR A 74 12.04 -10.40 13.98
CA TYR A 74 11.26 -10.06 12.79
C TYR A 74 11.88 -10.66 11.54
N ARG A 75 11.09 -10.80 10.49
CA ARG A 75 11.52 -11.20 9.16
C ARG A 75 11.09 -10.17 8.13
N LEU A 76 12.05 -9.58 7.45
CA LEU A 76 11.80 -8.84 6.22
C LEU A 76 11.60 -9.84 5.09
N ARG A 77 10.45 -9.83 4.43
CA ARG A 77 10.15 -10.76 3.33
C ARG A 77 11.11 -10.57 2.16
N GLN A 78 11.37 -9.30 1.83
CA GLN A 78 12.29 -8.92 0.75
C GLN A 78 12.94 -7.58 1.06
N SER A 79 14.21 -7.42 0.69
CA SER A 79 14.80 -6.10 0.51
C SER A 79 14.15 -5.43 -0.70
N ASP A 80 13.81 -4.15 -0.63
CA ASP A 80 13.13 -3.42 -1.71
C ASP A 80 11.82 -4.12 -2.14
N GLY A 81 11.04 -4.50 -1.14
CA GLY A 81 9.88 -5.39 -1.30
C GLY A 81 8.80 -4.83 -2.20
N LYS A 82 8.54 -3.51 -2.13
CA LYS A 82 7.53 -2.83 -2.96
C LYS A 82 7.88 -2.92 -4.44
N ARG A 83 9.09 -2.53 -4.83
CA ARG A 83 9.55 -2.63 -6.21
C ARG A 83 9.56 -4.07 -6.71
N LYS A 84 10.06 -5.01 -5.93
CA LYS A 84 10.10 -6.44 -6.30
C LYS A 84 8.71 -7.03 -6.47
N ALA A 85 7.72 -6.59 -5.70
CA ALA A 85 6.33 -7.01 -5.89
C ALA A 85 5.80 -6.56 -7.25
N VAL A 86 6.06 -5.31 -7.64
CA VAL A 86 5.71 -4.80 -8.97
C VAL A 86 6.39 -5.59 -10.07
N VAL A 87 7.71 -5.83 -9.98
CA VAL A 87 8.45 -6.66 -10.95
C VAL A 87 7.85 -8.06 -11.06
N GLY A 88 7.51 -8.68 -9.92
CA GLY A 88 6.90 -10.00 -9.89
C GLY A 88 5.53 -10.05 -10.59
N LEU A 89 4.65 -9.08 -10.30
CA LEU A 89 3.33 -9.00 -10.93
C LEU A 89 3.44 -8.77 -12.44
N ARG A 90 4.32 -7.87 -12.88
CA ARG A 90 4.59 -7.64 -14.31
C ARG A 90 5.14 -8.88 -15.00
N SER A 91 6.01 -9.65 -14.34
CA SER A 91 6.54 -10.91 -14.88
C SER A 91 5.47 -12.00 -15.05
N LEU A 92 4.35 -11.88 -14.33
CA LEU A 92 3.16 -12.73 -14.47
C LEU A 92 2.19 -12.23 -15.55
N GLY A 93 2.51 -11.14 -16.24
CA GLY A 93 1.69 -10.57 -17.32
C GLY A 93 0.61 -9.60 -16.83
N PHE A 94 0.67 -9.12 -15.60
CA PHE A 94 -0.23 -8.07 -15.12
C PHE A 94 0.29 -6.69 -15.53
N ASP A 95 -0.62 -5.82 -15.97
CA ASP A 95 -0.37 -4.38 -16.01
C ASP A 95 -0.51 -3.82 -14.61
N VAL A 96 0.49 -3.13 -14.14
CA VAL A 96 0.56 -2.64 -12.77
C VAL A 96 0.54 -1.12 -12.73
N THR A 97 -0.44 -0.54 -12.05
CA THR A 97 -0.44 0.86 -11.66
C THR A 97 -0.07 0.98 -10.20
N ALA A 98 0.99 1.72 -9.89
CA ALA A 98 1.46 1.91 -8.52
C ALA A 98 1.13 3.32 -8.00
N VAL A 99 0.70 3.39 -6.74
CA VAL A 99 0.39 4.65 -6.06
C VAL A 99 1.12 4.70 -4.73
N GLY A 100 1.73 5.84 -4.43
CA GLY A 100 2.42 6.07 -3.16
C GLY A 100 2.37 7.54 -2.73
N ASP A 101 2.94 7.86 -1.58
CA ASP A 101 2.94 9.20 -1.01
C ASP A 101 4.34 9.71 -0.62
N SER A 102 5.34 8.84 -0.67
CA SER A 102 6.66 9.11 -0.09
C SER A 102 7.80 8.74 -1.03
N TYR A 103 9.00 9.20 -0.71
CA TYR A 103 10.23 8.84 -1.43
C TYR A 103 10.46 7.33 -1.48
N ASN A 104 10.03 6.58 -0.45
CA ASN A 104 10.14 5.12 -0.40
C ASN A 104 9.29 4.41 -1.46
N ASP A 105 8.32 5.10 -2.04
CA ASP A 105 7.42 4.54 -3.05
C ASP A 105 7.87 4.80 -4.48
N LEU A 106 8.79 5.75 -4.69
CA LEU A 106 9.19 6.19 -6.02
C LEU A 106 9.75 5.05 -6.87
N THR A 107 10.62 4.20 -6.33
CA THR A 107 11.18 3.07 -7.07
C THR A 107 10.12 2.06 -7.51
N MET A 108 9.07 1.88 -6.70
CA MET A 108 7.89 1.08 -7.06
C MET A 108 7.09 1.75 -8.17
N ILE A 109 6.83 3.05 -8.04
CA ILE A 109 6.08 3.85 -9.02
C ILE A 109 6.78 3.87 -10.38
N GLU A 110 8.08 4.12 -10.40
CA GLU A 110 8.90 4.15 -11.62
C GLU A 110 9.02 2.77 -12.30
N THR A 111 8.86 1.69 -11.54
CA THR A 111 8.94 0.31 -12.04
C THR A 111 7.61 -0.18 -12.62
N ALA A 112 6.49 0.42 -12.23
CA ALA A 112 5.15 0.08 -12.69
C ALA A 112 4.91 0.53 -14.14
N ASP A 113 3.85 0.03 -14.78
CA ASP A 113 3.45 0.45 -16.13
C ASP A 113 2.83 1.84 -16.12
N SER A 114 2.20 2.20 -14.99
CA SER A 114 1.67 3.53 -14.70
C SER A 114 1.86 3.86 -13.23
N GLY A 115 1.95 5.13 -12.89
CA GLY A 115 2.16 5.54 -11.53
C GLY A 115 1.57 6.88 -11.16
N ALA A 116 1.23 7.06 -9.88
CA ALA A 116 0.70 8.30 -9.36
C ALA A 116 1.13 8.53 -7.91
N LEU A 117 1.01 9.77 -7.47
CA LEU A 117 1.19 10.18 -6.09
C LEU A 117 -0.17 10.51 -5.45
N PHE A 118 -0.38 10.10 -4.21
CA PHE A 118 -1.58 10.45 -3.45
C PHE A 118 -1.20 11.16 -2.16
N ARG A 119 -1.60 12.44 -2.06
CA ARG A 119 -1.30 13.32 -0.91
C ARG A 119 0.19 13.37 -0.54
N PRO A 120 1.11 13.45 -1.52
CA PRO A 120 2.54 13.51 -1.24
C PRO A 120 2.92 14.82 -0.56
N PRO A 121 4.06 14.88 0.12
CA PRO A 121 4.70 16.14 0.49
C PRO A 121 4.99 17.01 -0.74
N ARG A 122 4.90 18.33 -0.55
CA ARG A 122 5.13 19.30 -1.64
C ARG A 122 6.50 19.13 -2.31
N SER A 123 7.52 18.79 -1.55
CA SER A 123 8.87 18.54 -2.07
C SER A 123 8.92 17.47 -3.14
N ILE A 124 8.14 16.38 -2.99
CA ILE A 124 8.09 15.31 -3.99
C ILE A 124 7.39 15.79 -5.28
N VAL A 125 6.32 16.56 -5.15
CA VAL A 125 5.62 17.11 -6.32
C VAL A 125 6.53 18.05 -7.12
N GLU A 126 7.33 18.86 -6.43
CA GLU A 126 8.28 19.80 -7.06
C GLU A 126 9.44 19.06 -7.73
N GLU A 127 9.90 17.94 -7.16
CA GLU A 127 11.01 17.14 -7.67
C GLU A 127 10.58 16.20 -8.81
N TYR A 128 9.34 15.70 -8.78
CA TYR A 128 8.78 14.77 -9.77
C TYR A 128 7.52 15.35 -10.47
N PRO A 129 7.64 16.48 -11.16
CA PRO A 129 6.48 17.21 -11.73
C PRO A 129 5.75 16.44 -12.85
N THR A 130 6.34 15.39 -13.38
CA THR A 130 5.72 14.54 -14.40
C THR A 130 4.82 13.44 -13.84
N LEU A 131 4.93 13.13 -12.54
CA LEU A 131 4.06 12.16 -11.91
C LEU A 131 2.69 12.78 -11.60
N PRO A 132 1.58 12.17 -12.04
CA PRO A 132 0.25 12.59 -11.64
C PRO A 132 0.13 12.60 -10.11
N SER A 133 -0.46 13.65 -9.56
CA SER A 133 -0.62 13.80 -8.11
C SER A 133 -2.08 14.15 -7.76
N PHE A 134 -2.61 13.45 -6.78
CA PHE A 134 -4.01 13.57 -6.35
C PHE A 134 -4.08 13.82 -4.84
N THR A 135 -5.04 14.66 -4.42
CA THR A 135 -5.37 14.91 -3.01
C THR A 135 -6.70 14.27 -2.61
N GLU A 136 -7.57 14.04 -3.59
CA GLU A 136 -8.91 13.51 -3.40
C GLU A 136 -9.06 12.11 -4.00
N TYR A 137 -9.81 11.24 -3.31
CA TYR A 137 -10.02 9.87 -3.74
C TYR A 137 -10.74 9.73 -5.08
N ASP A 138 -11.67 10.63 -5.40
CA ASP A 138 -12.42 10.55 -6.66
C ASP A 138 -11.52 10.79 -7.88
N GLY A 139 -10.60 11.74 -7.79
CA GLY A 139 -9.60 11.97 -8.84
C GLY A 139 -8.65 10.79 -9.01
N LEU A 140 -8.18 10.23 -7.90
CA LEU A 140 -7.33 9.04 -7.92
C LEU A 140 -8.09 7.82 -8.47
N LEU A 141 -9.34 7.60 -8.04
CA LEU A 141 -10.14 6.50 -8.55
C LEU A 141 -10.34 6.58 -10.06
N HIS A 142 -10.68 7.78 -10.57
CA HIS A 142 -10.83 8.01 -12.01
C HIS A 142 -9.53 7.64 -12.76
N PHE A 143 -8.37 8.11 -12.27
CA PHE A 143 -7.07 7.77 -12.86
C PHE A 143 -6.80 6.26 -12.88
N LEU A 144 -7.15 5.54 -11.80
CA LEU A 144 -6.89 4.10 -11.66
C LEU A 144 -7.87 3.22 -12.44
N THR A 145 -9.02 3.76 -12.85
CA THR A 145 -10.09 2.98 -13.49
C THR A 145 -10.36 3.37 -14.94
N VAL A 146 -9.81 4.50 -15.39
CA VAL A 146 -9.82 4.81 -16.83
C VAL A 146 -8.92 3.81 -17.53
N ASP A 147 -9.53 3.01 -18.38
CA ASP A 147 -8.83 2.01 -19.16
C ASP A 147 -7.85 2.71 -20.11
N THR A 148 -6.57 2.74 -19.73
CA THR A 148 -5.50 3.20 -20.62
C THR A 148 -5.22 2.17 -21.75
N ARG A 149 -5.98 1.06 -21.76
CA ARG A 149 -5.98 0.01 -22.76
C ARG A 149 -6.97 0.32 -23.90
N ALA A 150 -7.11 1.55 -24.32
CA ALA A 150 -7.70 1.79 -25.62
C ALA A 150 -6.76 1.14 -26.64
N ASP A 151 -7.09 -0.09 -27.02
CA ASP A 151 -6.38 -0.86 -28.03
C ASP A 151 -6.32 0.03 -29.31
N PRO A 152 -5.14 0.44 -29.77
CA PRO A 152 -5.05 1.26 -30.98
C PRO A 152 -5.31 0.46 -32.26
N ALA A 153 -5.80 -0.81 -32.14
CA ALA A 153 -6.01 -1.68 -33.29
C ALA A 153 -7.20 -2.63 -33.10
N LEU A 154 -8.40 -2.16 -33.35
CA LEU A 154 -9.51 -2.89 -33.95
C LEU A 154 -10.17 -2.06 -35.02
#